data_f6ceaadc38eca5b7f47d89885deeb715
#
_entry.id   f6ceaadc38eca5b7f47d89885deeb715
#
_cell.length_a   1.000
_cell.length_b   1.000
_cell.length_c   1.000
_cell.angle_alpha   90.00
_cell.angle_beta   90.00
_cell.angle_gamma   90.00
#
_symmetry.space_group_name_H-M   'P 1'
#
loop_
_entity.id
_entity.type
_entity.pdbx_description
1 polymer ?
#
loop_
_entity_poly.entity_id
_entity_poly.type
_entity_poly.pdbx_seq_one_letter_code
_entity_poly.pdbx_strand_id
1 'polypeptide(L)'
;MRRPRVLLADDHRLLREAFVKLLEPDCDVVGAVTDGRALLEEAPKLRPDVVVVDIAMPLLNGLDAARQLKRSMPSVKVIFLTVSEDPDLAAEAFRAGGSAFLLKNSAASELLQAIADVMQGRSYVTPLATRDMVDNLLRRPESAKGARELSPRQREVLQLLAEGRTMKEIASILKITARTVAFHKYSMMENLGITSSAALVQYAIKARIVFL
;
A
#
# COMPACT_ATOMS: atom_id res chain seq x y z
N MET A 1 21.31 -9.46 -19.61
CA MET A 1 20.18 -8.56 -19.31
C MET A 1 20.58 -7.65 -18.14
N ARG A 2 20.12 -6.40 -18.09
CA ARG A 2 20.34 -5.52 -16.94
C ARG A 2 19.56 -6.08 -15.75
N ARG A 3 20.19 -6.09 -14.55
CA ARG A 3 19.51 -6.49 -13.31
C ARG A 3 18.37 -5.51 -13.00
N PRO A 4 17.17 -5.98 -12.61
CA PRO A 4 16.06 -5.11 -12.20
C PRO A 4 16.47 -4.26 -11.00
N ARG A 5 16.15 -2.96 -11.04
CA ARG A 5 16.35 -2.05 -9.91
C ARG A 5 15.14 -2.14 -8.98
N VAL A 6 15.37 -2.56 -7.75
CA VAL A 6 14.30 -2.84 -6.76
C VAL A 6 14.41 -1.87 -5.59
N LEU A 7 13.30 -1.22 -5.24
CA LEU A 7 13.13 -0.45 -4.01
C LEU A 7 12.17 -1.21 -3.09
N LEU A 8 12.61 -1.48 -1.86
CA LEU A 8 11.82 -2.16 -0.83
C LEU A 8 11.16 -1.14 0.11
N ALA A 9 9.89 -1.39 0.49
CA ALA A 9 9.19 -0.64 1.51
C ALA A 9 8.50 -1.61 2.48
N ASP A 10 8.99 -1.73 3.69
CA ASP A 10 8.46 -2.61 4.75
C ASP A 10 8.90 -2.04 6.09
N ASP A 11 8.00 -1.91 7.08
CA ASP A 11 8.32 -1.39 8.41
C ASP A 11 8.99 -2.44 9.31
N HIS A 12 8.86 -3.74 8.98
CA HIS A 12 9.48 -4.84 9.70
C HIS A 12 10.97 -4.98 9.35
N ARG A 13 11.84 -4.50 10.22
CA ARG A 13 13.29 -4.46 9.99
C ARG A 13 13.88 -5.80 9.56
N LEU A 14 13.57 -6.88 10.29
CA LEU A 14 14.13 -8.21 9.99
C LEU A 14 13.72 -8.74 8.62
N LEU A 15 12.44 -8.58 8.25
CA LEU A 15 11.94 -8.99 6.94
C LEU A 15 12.58 -8.16 5.82
N ARG A 16 12.69 -6.87 6.01
CA ARG A 16 13.33 -5.96 5.05
C ARG A 16 14.80 -6.35 4.81
N GLU A 17 15.58 -6.61 5.87
CA GLU A 17 16.96 -7.07 5.75
C GLU A 17 17.05 -8.44 5.08
N ALA A 18 16.12 -9.36 5.35
CA ALA A 18 16.07 -10.68 4.72
C ALA A 18 15.75 -10.57 3.21
N PHE A 19 14.78 -9.73 2.82
CA PHE A 19 14.44 -9.51 1.41
C PHE A 19 15.57 -8.81 0.64
N VAL A 20 16.28 -7.86 1.26
CA VAL A 20 17.47 -7.27 0.65
C VAL A 20 18.49 -8.37 0.28
N LYS A 21 18.84 -9.23 1.24
CA LYS A 21 19.79 -10.34 1.03
C LYS A 21 19.29 -11.34 0.00
N LEU A 22 17.99 -11.63 -0.02
CA LEU A 22 17.38 -12.53 -1.00
C LEU A 22 17.50 -11.98 -2.43
N LEU A 23 17.34 -10.68 -2.61
CA LEU A 23 17.30 -10.03 -3.91
C LEU A 23 18.68 -9.66 -4.47
N GLU A 24 19.67 -9.38 -3.62
CA GLU A 24 21.02 -8.94 -4.03
C GLU A 24 21.69 -9.82 -5.10
N PRO A 25 21.53 -11.17 -5.12
CA PRO A 25 22.14 -12.00 -6.16
C PRO A 25 21.62 -11.70 -7.58
N ASP A 26 20.33 -11.40 -7.73
CA ASP A 26 19.62 -11.31 -9.01
C ASP A 26 19.15 -9.90 -9.37
N CYS A 27 19.05 -9.00 -8.38
CA CYS A 27 18.52 -7.64 -8.50
C CYS A 27 19.54 -6.59 -8.02
N ASP A 28 19.36 -5.35 -8.48
CA ASP A 28 20.03 -4.16 -7.96
C ASP A 28 19.08 -3.53 -6.91
N VAL A 29 19.27 -3.81 -5.62
CA VAL A 29 18.48 -3.22 -4.53
C VAL A 29 18.94 -1.79 -4.32
N VAL A 30 18.20 -0.84 -4.91
CA VAL A 30 18.56 0.58 -4.94
C VAL A 30 18.21 1.32 -3.65
N GLY A 31 17.43 0.73 -2.77
CA GLY A 31 17.10 1.29 -1.47
C GLY A 31 16.09 0.45 -0.70
N ALA A 32 15.95 0.77 0.58
CA ALA A 32 14.97 0.16 1.46
C ALA A 32 14.44 1.21 2.45
N VAL A 33 13.11 1.35 2.52
CA VAL A 33 12.41 2.35 3.32
C VAL A 33 11.40 1.70 4.28
N THR A 34 10.90 2.45 5.25
CA THR A 34 10.10 1.92 6.36
C THR A 34 8.62 2.27 6.31
N ASP A 35 8.21 3.12 5.37
CA ASP A 35 6.84 3.60 5.26
C ASP A 35 6.54 4.14 3.85
N GLY A 36 5.25 4.35 3.56
CA GLY A 36 4.83 4.80 2.24
C GLY A 36 5.22 6.24 1.91
N ARG A 37 5.49 7.09 2.91
CA ARG A 37 5.94 8.47 2.66
C ARG A 37 7.39 8.48 2.21
N ALA A 38 8.24 7.75 2.92
CA ALA A 38 9.63 7.56 2.52
C ALA A 38 9.71 6.90 1.13
N LEU A 39 8.81 5.95 0.82
CA LEU A 39 8.71 5.38 -0.52
C LEU A 39 8.44 6.44 -1.59
N LEU A 40 7.46 7.32 -1.39
CA LEU A 40 7.12 8.37 -2.36
C LEU A 40 8.21 9.44 -2.50
N GLU A 41 9.00 9.66 -1.46
CA GLU A 41 10.11 10.60 -1.48
C GLU A 41 11.35 10.04 -2.20
N GLU A 42 11.66 8.76 -1.99
CA GLU A 42 12.88 8.13 -2.51
C GLU A 42 12.71 7.54 -3.92
N ALA A 43 11.53 7.03 -4.27
CA ALA A 43 11.32 6.39 -5.58
C ALA A 43 11.67 7.30 -6.78
N PRO A 44 11.32 8.60 -6.83
CA PRO A 44 11.71 9.48 -7.93
C PRO A 44 13.22 9.70 -8.05
N LYS A 45 13.95 9.69 -6.93
CA LYS A 45 15.41 9.86 -6.86
C LYS A 45 16.11 8.60 -7.32
N LEU A 46 15.66 7.45 -6.83
CA LEU A 46 16.28 6.14 -7.07
C LEU A 46 15.86 5.52 -8.39
N ARG A 47 14.73 5.92 -8.97
CA ARG A 47 14.20 5.41 -10.26
C ARG A 47 14.21 3.89 -10.34
N PRO A 48 13.49 3.20 -9.44
CA PRO A 48 13.36 1.74 -9.48
C PRO A 48 12.57 1.28 -10.70
N ASP A 49 12.88 0.07 -11.18
CA ASP A 49 12.02 -0.63 -12.15
C ASP A 49 10.85 -1.31 -11.45
N VAL A 50 11.12 -1.81 -10.23
CA VAL A 50 10.14 -2.53 -9.37
C VAL A 50 10.17 -1.94 -7.97
N VAL A 51 8.98 -1.75 -7.40
CA VAL A 51 8.79 -1.45 -5.97
C VAL A 51 8.12 -2.66 -5.32
N VAL A 52 8.75 -3.19 -4.28
CA VAL A 52 8.17 -4.22 -3.42
C VAL A 52 7.69 -3.53 -2.15
N VAL A 53 6.39 -3.57 -1.89
CA VAL A 53 5.77 -2.74 -0.85
C VAL A 53 4.87 -3.55 0.06
N ASP A 54 5.10 -3.45 1.37
CA ASP A 54 4.15 -3.95 2.36
C ASP A 54 2.86 -3.11 2.35
N ILE A 55 1.73 -3.78 2.46
CA ILE A 55 0.43 -3.10 2.54
C ILE A 55 0.26 -2.40 3.88
N ALA A 56 0.65 -3.03 4.98
CA ALA A 56 0.39 -2.58 6.35
C ALA A 56 1.54 -1.71 6.89
N MET A 57 1.78 -0.56 6.30
CA MET A 57 2.83 0.37 6.75
C MET A 57 2.29 1.57 7.52
N PRO A 58 3.06 2.11 8.49
CA PRO A 58 2.71 3.33 9.19
C PRO A 58 2.81 4.57 8.28
N LEU A 59 2.22 5.68 8.72
CA LEU A 59 2.23 7.02 8.11
C LEU A 59 1.51 7.11 6.76
N LEU A 60 1.70 6.14 5.88
CA LEU A 60 1.00 5.96 4.61
C LEU A 60 1.07 4.48 4.23
N ASN A 61 -0.08 3.82 4.19
CA ASN A 61 -0.17 2.39 3.82
C ASN A 61 0.26 2.14 2.37
N GLY A 62 0.64 0.88 2.08
CA GLY A 62 1.17 0.51 0.76
C GLY A 62 0.18 0.72 -0.39
N LEU A 63 -1.13 0.53 -0.16
CA LEU A 63 -2.14 0.74 -1.21
C LEU A 63 -2.22 2.20 -1.63
N ASP A 64 -2.28 3.12 -0.66
CA ASP A 64 -2.36 4.55 -0.93
C ASP A 64 -1.03 5.10 -1.46
N ALA A 65 0.11 4.57 -0.98
CA ALA A 65 1.42 4.88 -1.53
C ALA A 65 1.52 4.45 -3.00
N ALA A 66 1.09 3.24 -3.34
CA ALA A 66 1.10 2.74 -4.72
C ALA A 66 0.21 3.57 -5.65
N ARG A 67 -1.01 3.94 -5.21
CA ARG A 67 -1.90 4.82 -5.98
C ARG A 67 -1.24 6.15 -6.31
N GLN A 68 -0.53 6.75 -5.35
CA GLN A 68 0.18 8.02 -5.56
C GLN A 68 1.42 7.81 -6.45
N LEU A 69 2.19 6.76 -6.21
CA LEU A 69 3.37 6.41 -7.00
C LEU A 69 3.02 6.20 -8.48
N LYS A 70 1.95 5.45 -8.77
CA LYS A 70 1.51 5.18 -10.16
C LYS A 70 1.06 6.43 -10.91
N ARG A 71 0.66 7.50 -10.22
CA ARG A 71 0.36 8.81 -10.85
C ARG A 71 1.63 9.54 -11.30
N SER A 72 2.71 9.46 -10.50
CA SER A 72 3.99 10.13 -10.78
C SER A 72 4.94 9.28 -11.61
N MET A 73 4.87 7.96 -11.46
CA MET A 73 5.74 6.97 -12.11
C MET A 73 4.91 5.81 -12.70
N PRO A 74 4.16 6.02 -13.81
CA PRO A 74 3.22 5.02 -14.34
C PRO A 74 3.88 3.70 -14.78
N SER A 75 5.13 3.74 -15.19
CA SER A 75 5.88 2.58 -15.68
C SER A 75 6.42 1.67 -14.59
N VAL A 76 6.58 2.17 -13.34
CA VAL A 76 7.12 1.37 -12.24
C VAL A 76 6.19 0.17 -11.96
N LYS A 77 6.78 -1.00 -11.75
CA LYS A 77 6.04 -2.19 -11.36
C LYS A 77 5.89 -2.22 -9.84
N VAL A 78 4.69 -2.53 -9.36
CA VAL A 78 4.43 -2.59 -7.91
C VAL A 78 4.06 -4.01 -7.53
N ILE A 79 4.81 -4.59 -6.60
CA ILE A 79 4.59 -5.90 -6.00
C ILE A 79 4.15 -5.67 -4.56
N PHE A 80 2.94 -6.06 -4.22
CA PHE A 80 2.45 -5.97 -2.86
C PHE A 80 2.83 -7.19 -2.04
N LEU A 81 3.27 -6.95 -0.80
CA LEU A 81 3.46 -7.96 0.23
C LEU A 81 2.40 -7.75 1.33
N THR A 82 1.89 -8.85 1.89
CA THR A 82 0.96 -8.82 3.03
C THR A 82 1.00 -10.11 3.84
N VAL A 83 0.64 -10.04 5.09
CA VAL A 83 0.35 -11.21 5.92
C VAL A 83 -1.12 -11.63 5.82
N SER A 84 -1.99 -10.76 5.30
CA SER A 84 -3.43 -10.99 5.22
C SER A 84 -3.78 -11.88 4.03
N GLU A 85 -4.53 -12.94 4.30
CA GLU A 85 -5.08 -13.85 3.29
C GLU A 85 -6.45 -13.38 2.76
N ASP A 86 -6.88 -12.14 3.10
CA ASP A 86 -8.15 -11.59 2.65
C ASP A 86 -8.17 -11.42 1.12
N PRO A 87 -9.03 -12.16 0.40
CA PRO A 87 -9.06 -12.15 -1.07
C PRO A 87 -9.50 -10.81 -1.66
N ASP A 88 -10.27 -10.01 -0.92
CA ASP A 88 -10.66 -8.67 -1.36
C ASP A 88 -9.46 -7.71 -1.38
N LEU A 89 -8.43 -7.98 -0.55
CA LEU A 89 -7.22 -7.17 -0.50
C LEU A 89 -6.39 -7.32 -1.77
N ALA A 90 -6.32 -8.52 -2.35
CA ALA A 90 -5.66 -8.74 -3.64
C ALA A 90 -6.32 -7.93 -4.76
N ALA A 91 -7.66 -7.95 -4.85
CA ALA A 91 -8.39 -7.15 -5.83
C ALA A 91 -8.16 -5.64 -5.63
N GLU A 92 -8.08 -5.17 -4.38
CA GLU A 92 -7.78 -3.77 -4.07
C GLU A 92 -6.34 -3.39 -4.44
N ALA A 93 -5.37 -4.29 -4.21
CA ALA A 93 -3.98 -4.10 -4.60
C ALA A 93 -3.84 -3.89 -6.12
N PHE A 94 -4.51 -4.69 -6.93
CA PHE A 94 -4.52 -4.50 -8.39
C PHE A 94 -5.22 -3.20 -8.81
N ARG A 95 -6.34 -2.83 -8.17
CA ARG A 95 -6.98 -1.51 -8.40
C ARG A 95 -6.08 -0.33 -8.00
N ALA A 96 -5.20 -0.51 -7.03
CA ALA A 96 -4.20 0.47 -6.65
C ALA A 96 -3.01 0.57 -7.63
N GLY A 97 -3.00 -0.25 -8.69
CA GLY A 97 -1.96 -0.28 -9.72
C GLY A 97 -0.88 -1.34 -9.49
N GLY A 98 -1.17 -2.34 -8.66
CA GLY A 98 -0.30 -3.49 -8.45
C GLY A 98 -0.07 -4.30 -9.73
N SER A 99 1.12 -4.83 -9.87
CA SER A 99 1.50 -5.79 -10.90
C SER A 99 1.59 -7.20 -10.33
N ALA A 100 1.81 -7.33 -9.02
CA ALA A 100 1.79 -8.61 -8.32
C ALA A 100 1.29 -8.46 -6.87
N PHE A 101 0.84 -9.58 -6.31
CA PHE A 101 0.37 -9.70 -4.93
C PHE A 101 0.89 -11.00 -4.32
N LEU A 102 1.66 -10.90 -3.23
CA LEU A 102 2.29 -12.01 -2.55
C LEU A 102 1.95 -12.01 -1.06
N LEU A 103 1.77 -13.22 -0.53
CA LEU A 103 1.74 -13.41 0.91
C LEU A 103 3.17 -13.44 1.48
N LYS A 104 3.41 -12.75 2.60
CA LYS A 104 4.75 -12.66 3.22
C LYS A 104 5.30 -14.05 3.63
N ASN A 105 4.44 -15.01 3.97
CA ASN A 105 4.84 -16.37 4.34
C ASN A 105 5.42 -17.17 3.16
N SER A 106 5.05 -16.86 1.92
CA SER A 106 5.56 -17.50 0.70
C SER A 106 6.52 -16.61 -0.09
N ALA A 107 6.66 -15.34 0.26
CA ALA A 107 7.44 -14.37 -0.51
C ALA A 107 8.90 -14.76 -0.70
N ALA A 108 9.53 -15.46 0.26
CA ALA A 108 10.92 -15.91 0.15
C ALA A 108 11.15 -16.85 -1.06
N SER A 109 10.18 -17.67 -1.42
CA SER A 109 10.26 -18.60 -2.56
C SER A 109 9.71 -18.02 -3.87
N GLU A 110 8.83 -17.00 -3.79
CA GLU A 110 8.06 -16.51 -4.93
C GLU A 110 8.51 -15.14 -5.44
N LEU A 111 9.21 -14.34 -4.63
CA LEU A 111 9.48 -12.93 -4.93
C LEU A 111 10.35 -12.76 -6.19
N LEU A 112 11.38 -13.56 -6.38
CA LEU A 112 12.23 -13.50 -7.57
C LEU A 112 11.45 -13.85 -8.84
N GLN A 113 10.58 -14.87 -8.78
CA GLN A 113 9.70 -15.23 -9.89
C GLN A 113 8.71 -14.10 -10.19
N ALA A 114 8.09 -13.51 -9.16
CA ALA A 114 7.18 -12.39 -9.33
C ALA A 114 7.86 -11.18 -9.99
N ILE A 115 9.11 -10.85 -9.58
CA ILE A 115 9.90 -9.79 -10.21
C ILE A 115 10.14 -10.10 -11.69
N ALA A 116 10.55 -11.34 -12.01
CA ALA A 116 10.79 -11.75 -13.40
C ALA A 116 9.51 -11.63 -14.26
N ASP A 117 8.37 -12.03 -13.71
CA ASP A 117 7.07 -11.98 -14.40
C ASP A 117 6.61 -10.53 -14.64
N VAL A 118 6.66 -9.66 -13.62
CA VAL A 118 6.22 -8.28 -13.79
C VAL A 118 7.14 -7.48 -14.72
N MET A 119 8.43 -7.81 -14.77
CA MET A 119 9.36 -7.21 -15.72
C MET A 119 9.07 -7.61 -17.17
N GLN A 120 8.44 -8.76 -17.40
CA GLN A 120 7.95 -9.21 -18.69
C GLN A 120 6.53 -8.75 -19.00
N GLY A 121 5.93 -7.92 -18.12
CA GLY A 121 4.56 -7.41 -18.28
C GLY A 121 3.46 -8.40 -17.88
N ARG A 122 3.82 -9.52 -17.26
CA ARG A 122 2.86 -10.47 -16.68
C ARG A 122 2.46 -10.03 -15.27
N SER A 123 1.31 -10.48 -14.81
CA SER A 123 0.90 -10.34 -13.40
C SER A 123 1.25 -11.60 -12.61
N TYR A 124 1.51 -11.45 -11.33
CA TYR A 124 1.76 -12.57 -10.43
C TYR A 124 0.85 -12.47 -9.20
N VAL A 125 0.27 -13.60 -8.79
CA VAL A 125 -0.49 -13.73 -7.54
C VAL A 125 -0.06 -15.03 -6.87
N THR A 126 0.24 -14.97 -5.58
CA THR A 126 0.50 -16.19 -4.80
C THR A 126 -0.62 -17.22 -5.01
N PRO A 127 -0.31 -18.50 -5.32
CA PRO A 127 -1.32 -19.51 -5.63
C PRO A 127 -2.42 -19.65 -4.57
N LEU A 128 -2.07 -19.50 -3.28
CA LEU A 128 -3.05 -19.52 -2.18
C LEU A 128 -4.08 -18.39 -2.29
N ALA A 129 -3.67 -17.19 -2.68
CA ALA A 129 -4.58 -16.05 -2.83
C ALA A 129 -5.38 -16.09 -4.15
N THR A 130 -4.90 -16.82 -5.16
CA THR A 130 -5.55 -16.88 -6.49
C THR A 130 -6.91 -17.55 -6.42
N ARG A 131 -7.03 -18.64 -5.66
CA ARG A 131 -8.27 -19.44 -5.58
C ARG A 131 -9.42 -18.61 -5.01
N ASP A 132 -9.16 -17.94 -3.90
CA ASP A 132 -10.17 -17.15 -3.20
C ASP A 132 -10.49 -15.85 -3.95
N MET A 133 -9.53 -15.28 -4.67
CA MET A 133 -9.71 -14.12 -5.53
C MET A 133 -10.65 -14.45 -6.71
N VAL A 134 -10.49 -15.59 -7.36
CA VAL A 134 -11.36 -16.06 -8.46
C VAL A 134 -12.77 -16.32 -7.95
N ASP A 135 -12.92 -17.01 -6.82
CA ASP A 135 -14.21 -17.30 -6.20
C ASP A 135 -14.96 -16.01 -5.83
N ASN A 136 -14.27 -14.99 -5.34
CA ASN A 136 -14.87 -13.69 -5.03
C ASN A 136 -15.25 -12.87 -6.27
N LEU A 137 -14.43 -12.90 -7.32
CA LEU A 137 -14.78 -12.26 -8.59
C LEU A 137 -16.05 -12.89 -9.21
N LEU A 138 -16.23 -14.21 -9.05
CA LEU A 138 -17.42 -14.89 -9.53
C LEU A 138 -18.67 -14.65 -8.66
N ARG A 139 -18.49 -14.37 -7.36
CA ARG A 139 -19.61 -14.19 -6.40
C ARG A 139 -20.08 -12.76 -6.24
N ARG A 140 -19.32 -11.76 -6.64
CA ARG A 140 -19.72 -10.34 -6.53
C ARG A 140 -20.06 -9.76 -7.89
N PRO A 141 -21.36 -9.45 -8.15
CA PRO A 141 -21.71 -8.41 -9.11
C PRO A 141 -21.19 -7.07 -8.57
N GLU A 142 -20.74 -6.19 -9.46
CA GLU A 142 -20.26 -4.82 -9.20
C GLU A 142 -21.22 -3.99 -8.33
N SER A 143 -21.21 -4.14 -7.02
CA SER A 143 -22.05 -3.37 -6.11
C SER A 143 -21.25 -2.64 -5.03
N ALA A 144 -20.29 -1.85 -5.46
CA ALA A 144 -19.63 -0.82 -4.63
C ALA A 144 -19.71 0.57 -5.25
N LYS A 145 -20.77 0.84 -6.03
CA LYS A 145 -21.11 2.20 -6.45
C LYS A 145 -22.01 2.81 -5.38
N GLY A 146 -21.44 3.56 -4.44
CA GLY A 146 -22.25 4.30 -3.46
C GLY A 146 -21.55 4.77 -2.19
N ALA A 147 -20.41 4.23 -1.81
CA ALA A 147 -19.64 4.80 -0.72
C ALA A 147 -19.00 6.11 -1.21
N ARG A 148 -19.27 7.21 -0.50
CA ARG A 148 -18.62 8.50 -0.77
C ARG A 148 -17.11 8.31 -0.58
N GLU A 149 -16.37 8.25 -1.69
CA GLU A 149 -14.93 7.99 -1.66
C GLU A 149 -14.20 9.15 -0.98
N LEU A 150 -13.36 8.82 -0.02
CA LEU A 150 -12.45 9.79 0.58
C LEU A 150 -11.39 10.21 -0.42
N SER A 151 -11.10 11.51 -0.49
CA SER A 151 -9.97 12.00 -1.27
C SER A 151 -8.65 11.41 -0.75
N PRO A 152 -7.59 11.35 -1.58
CA PRO A 152 -6.28 10.87 -1.13
C PRO A 152 -5.80 11.58 0.13
N ARG A 153 -6.02 12.89 0.22
CA ARG A 153 -5.63 13.68 1.39
C ARG A 153 -6.45 13.34 2.64
N GLN A 154 -7.72 13.07 2.49
CA GLN A 154 -8.57 12.61 3.59
C GLN A 154 -8.14 11.23 4.08
N ARG A 155 -7.77 10.31 3.19
CA ARG A 155 -7.25 8.98 3.56
C ARG A 155 -5.96 9.09 4.37
N GLU A 156 -5.01 9.96 3.97
CA GLU A 156 -3.78 10.21 4.73
C GLU A 156 -4.07 10.76 6.14
N VAL A 157 -4.96 11.75 6.25
CA VAL A 157 -5.37 12.31 7.55
C VAL A 157 -6.06 11.24 8.39
N LEU A 158 -6.91 10.43 7.79
CA LEU A 158 -7.65 9.37 8.48
C LEU A 158 -6.70 8.28 9.00
N GLN A 159 -5.74 7.86 8.21
CA GLN A 159 -4.73 6.90 8.67
C GLN A 159 -3.99 7.42 9.90
N LEU A 160 -3.45 8.62 9.85
CA LEU A 160 -2.70 9.21 10.95
C LEU A 160 -3.56 9.42 12.22
N LEU A 161 -4.85 9.77 12.05
CA LEU A 161 -5.80 9.83 13.17
C LEU A 161 -6.03 8.45 13.79
N ALA A 162 -6.16 7.42 12.96
CA ALA A 162 -6.36 6.04 13.43
C ALA A 162 -5.11 5.45 14.09
N GLU A 163 -3.91 5.91 13.70
CA GLU A 163 -2.63 5.64 14.37
C GLU A 163 -2.47 6.40 15.70
N GLY A 164 -3.48 7.17 16.12
CA GLY A 164 -3.45 7.91 17.38
C GLY A 164 -2.68 9.22 17.34
N ARG A 165 -2.31 9.74 16.17
CA ARG A 165 -1.58 11.02 16.05
C ARG A 165 -2.47 12.19 16.39
N THR A 166 -1.92 13.16 17.09
CA THR A 166 -2.58 14.44 17.37
C THR A 166 -2.67 15.30 16.10
N MET A 167 -3.61 16.25 16.05
CA MET A 167 -3.74 17.15 14.89
C MET A 167 -2.46 17.98 14.63
N LYS A 168 -1.66 18.29 15.66
CA LYS A 168 -0.39 19.00 15.51
C LYS A 168 0.67 18.11 14.87
N GLU A 169 0.79 16.84 15.29
CA GLU A 169 1.69 15.87 14.68
C GLU A 169 1.32 15.61 13.22
N ILE A 170 0.01 15.41 12.94
CA ILE A 170 -0.49 15.23 11.58
C ILE A 170 -0.15 16.45 10.71
N ALA A 171 -0.34 17.65 11.23
CA ALA A 171 0.00 18.88 10.53
C ALA A 171 1.49 18.93 10.17
N SER A 172 2.37 18.55 11.10
CA SER A 172 3.82 18.45 10.87
C SER A 172 4.16 17.41 9.81
N ILE A 173 3.65 16.19 9.95
CA ILE A 173 3.89 15.07 9.02
C ILE A 173 3.42 15.42 7.60
N LEU A 174 2.25 16.05 7.50
CA LEU A 174 1.62 16.37 6.22
C LEU A 174 2.06 17.73 5.64
N LYS A 175 2.87 18.48 6.37
CA LYS A 175 3.34 19.85 6.01
C LYS A 175 2.17 20.80 5.71
N ILE A 176 1.14 20.78 6.57
CA ILE A 176 -0.05 21.65 6.52
C ILE A 176 -0.34 22.24 7.89
N THR A 177 -1.36 23.10 8.00
CA THR A 177 -1.76 23.64 9.30
C THR A 177 -2.66 22.69 10.08
N ALA A 178 -2.65 22.75 11.43
CA ALA A 178 -3.59 21.99 12.26
C ALA A 178 -5.06 22.33 11.94
N ARG A 179 -5.35 23.57 11.51
CA ARG A 179 -6.67 23.98 11.03
C ARG A 179 -7.08 23.21 9.77
N THR A 180 -6.16 22.98 8.84
CA THR A 180 -6.41 22.19 7.63
C THR A 180 -6.66 20.72 7.98
N VAL A 181 -5.92 20.17 8.95
CA VAL A 181 -6.18 18.80 9.47
C VAL A 181 -7.59 18.71 10.06
N ALA A 182 -7.97 19.69 10.91
CA ALA A 182 -9.31 19.75 11.49
C ALA A 182 -10.39 19.82 10.40
N PHE A 183 -10.19 20.66 9.39
CA PHE A 183 -11.11 20.75 8.24
C PHE A 183 -11.30 19.39 7.57
N HIS A 184 -10.22 18.67 7.24
CA HIS A 184 -10.32 17.33 6.64
C HIS A 184 -11.05 16.34 7.56
N LYS A 185 -10.73 16.34 8.88
CA LYS A 185 -11.38 15.48 9.85
C LYS A 185 -12.89 15.70 9.88
N TYR A 186 -13.33 16.94 10.08
CA TYR A 186 -14.75 17.25 10.22
C TYR A 186 -15.52 17.08 8.90
N SER A 187 -14.92 17.45 7.77
CA SER A 187 -15.50 17.18 6.44
C SER A 187 -15.68 15.69 6.18
N MET A 188 -14.73 14.83 6.57
CA MET A 188 -14.90 13.37 6.49
C MET A 188 -16.03 12.87 7.39
N MET A 189 -16.07 13.34 8.63
CA MET A 189 -17.12 12.95 9.58
C MET A 189 -18.52 13.31 9.06
N GLU A 190 -18.68 14.51 8.53
CA GLU A 190 -19.94 14.97 7.90
C GLU A 190 -20.30 14.11 6.69
N ASN A 191 -19.37 13.92 5.76
CA ASN A 191 -19.58 13.14 4.54
C ASN A 191 -19.94 11.68 4.81
N LEU A 192 -19.38 11.08 5.85
CA LEU A 192 -19.59 9.69 6.23
C LEU A 192 -20.77 9.51 7.22
N GLY A 193 -21.35 10.60 7.73
CA GLY A 193 -22.38 10.55 8.78
C GLY A 193 -21.83 10.04 10.12
N ILE A 194 -20.55 10.26 10.40
CA ILE A 194 -19.85 9.79 11.61
C ILE A 194 -19.77 10.93 12.62
N THR A 195 -20.20 10.69 13.85
CA THR A 195 -20.27 11.72 14.91
C THR A 195 -19.16 11.60 15.96
N SER A 196 -18.42 10.50 16.00
CA SER A 196 -17.36 10.29 16.99
C SER A 196 -16.00 9.91 16.36
N SER A 197 -14.91 10.28 17.04
CA SER A 197 -13.56 9.88 16.59
C SER A 197 -13.37 8.35 16.65
N ALA A 198 -13.98 7.67 17.62
CA ALA A 198 -13.91 6.21 17.71
C ALA A 198 -14.58 5.54 16.50
N ALA A 199 -15.74 6.01 16.07
CA ALA A 199 -16.41 5.50 14.87
C ALA A 199 -15.59 5.80 13.59
N LEU A 200 -14.87 6.92 13.57
CA LEU A 200 -13.97 7.25 12.46
C LEU A 200 -12.79 6.27 12.38
N VAL A 201 -12.22 5.86 13.52
CA VAL A 201 -11.17 4.81 13.57
C VAL A 201 -11.73 3.46 13.11
N GLN A 202 -12.92 3.08 13.58
CA GLN A 202 -13.57 1.85 13.10
C GLN A 202 -13.82 1.86 11.59
N TYR A 203 -14.19 3.01 11.05
CA TYR A 203 -14.31 3.18 9.60
C TYR A 203 -12.97 2.99 8.89
N ALA A 204 -11.86 3.55 9.43
CA ALA A 204 -10.53 3.40 8.85
C ALA A 204 -10.10 1.92 8.75
N ILE A 205 -10.41 1.11 9.76
CA ILE A 205 -10.16 -0.34 9.76
C ILE A 205 -11.01 -1.04 8.69
N LYS A 206 -12.33 -0.77 8.68
CA LYS A 206 -13.25 -1.37 7.69
C LYS A 206 -12.91 -0.97 6.25
N ALA A 207 -12.44 0.26 6.05
CA ALA A 207 -12.03 0.79 4.74
C ALA A 207 -10.59 0.42 4.37
N ARG A 208 -9.92 -0.46 5.15
CA ARG A 208 -8.54 -0.91 4.92
C ARG A 208 -7.54 0.23 4.75
N ILE A 209 -7.75 1.32 5.50
CA ILE A 209 -6.82 2.45 5.57
C ILE A 209 -5.75 2.18 6.62
N VAL A 210 -6.13 1.50 7.71
CA VAL A 210 -5.22 0.94 8.70
C VAL A 210 -5.45 -0.56 8.85
N PHE A 211 -4.37 -1.27 9.14
CA PHE A 211 -4.33 -2.71 9.34
C PHE A 211 -3.94 -2.98 10.81
N LEU A 212 -4.61 -3.92 11.48
CA LEU A 212 -4.37 -4.32 12.86
C LEU A 212 -3.66 -5.67 12.89
#